data_4b1fba7162610a8b77966c23b0c75c3d
#
_entry.id   4b1fba7162610a8b77966c23b0c75c3d
#
_cell.length_a   1.000
_cell.length_b   1.000
_cell.length_c   1.000
_cell.angle_alpha   90.00
_cell.angle_beta   90.00
_cell.angle_gamma   90.00
#
_symmetry.space_group_name_H-M   'P 1'
#
loop_
_entity.id
_entity.type
_entity.pdbx_description
1 polymer ?
#
loop_
_entity_poly.entity_id
_entity_poly.type
_entity_poly.pdbx_seq_one_letter_code
_entity_poly.pdbx_strand_id
1 'polypeptide(L)'
;MAEYFQLLRRDLTTSLPAPQWPANTRLDHYRDELAPAIHAVLRMTQEQGGGRVPSLAEWRRQFITDAEFDPTLCLVASNADGILGVAQCWTSAFIKNLSIHPCAQGQGLGRALLLHTFHVFKQRGEPYVDLKVLESNQRARQLYESAGMLFVLRDQVPEN
;
A
#
# COMPACT_ATOMS: atom_id res chain seq x y z
N MET A 1 -17.59 -11.72 17.07
CA MET A 1 -18.22 -11.07 15.91
C MET A 1 -17.34 -11.27 14.69
N ALA A 2 -17.97 -11.49 13.56
CA ALA A 2 -17.25 -11.66 12.31
C ALA A 2 -16.70 -10.32 11.82
N GLU A 3 -15.48 -10.34 11.31
CA GLU A 3 -14.90 -9.23 10.58
C GLU A 3 -15.03 -9.46 9.09
N TYR A 4 -15.19 -8.38 8.36
CA TYR A 4 -15.31 -8.42 6.91
C TYR A 4 -14.30 -7.48 6.29
N PHE A 5 -13.82 -7.86 5.10
CA PHE A 5 -13.07 -6.97 4.24
C PHE A 5 -13.85 -6.68 2.96
N GLN A 6 -13.49 -5.59 2.33
CA GLN A 6 -13.96 -5.25 0.99
C GLN A 6 -12.80 -5.30 0.00
N LEU A 7 -13.06 -5.85 -1.17
CA LEU A 7 -12.17 -5.72 -2.31
C LEU A 7 -12.57 -4.45 -3.06
N LEU A 8 -11.63 -3.54 -3.20
CA LEU A 8 -11.81 -2.30 -3.94
C LEU A 8 -10.93 -2.32 -5.19
N ARG A 9 -11.40 -1.67 -6.24
CA ARG A 9 -10.74 -1.66 -7.54
C ARG A 9 -10.69 -0.27 -8.12
N ARG A 10 -9.53 0.11 -8.65
CA ARG A 10 -9.40 1.32 -9.47
C ARG A 10 -9.25 0.91 -10.94
N ASP A 11 -10.17 1.40 -11.77
CA ASP A 11 -10.07 1.28 -13.22
C ASP A 11 -8.90 2.15 -13.71
N LEU A 12 -7.99 1.57 -14.46
CA LEU A 12 -6.81 2.25 -15.00
C LEU A 12 -6.95 2.61 -16.48
N THR A 13 -8.10 2.34 -17.09
CA THR A 13 -8.37 2.68 -18.50
C THR A 13 -8.79 4.14 -18.70
N THR A 14 -9.13 4.82 -17.60
CA THR A 14 -9.49 6.24 -17.60
C THR A 14 -8.32 7.12 -17.22
N SER A 15 -8.48 8.43 -17.37
CA SER A 15 -7.48 9.40 -16.93
C SER A 15 -7.31 9.36 -15.41
N LEU A 16 -6.06 9.43 -14.96
CA LEU A 16 -5.71 9.41 -13.53
C LEU A 16 -5.22 10.79 -13.07
N PRO A 17 -5.66 11.27 -11.89
CA PRO A 17 -5.07 12.49 -11.32
C PRO A 17 -3.56 12.31 -11.08
N ALA A 18 -2.81 13.39 -11.22
CA ALA A 18 -1.39 13.37 -10.88
C ALA A 18 -1.19 13.36 -9.36
N PRO A 19 -0.20 12.62 -8.84
CA PRO A 19 0.14 12.69 -7.43
C PRO A 19 0.60 14.09 -7.04
N GLN A 20 0.19 14.53 -5.84
CA GLN A 20 0.62 15.80 -5.28
C GLN A 20 1.46 15.49 -4.02
N TRP A 21 2.77 15.50 -4.19
CA TRP A 21 3.68 15.08 -3.14
C TRP A 21 3.92 16.19 -2.13
N PRO A 22 3.99 15.86 -0.82
CA PRO A 22 4.54 16.80 0.16
C PRO A 22 5.96 17.23 -0.23
N ALA A 23 6.35 18.43 0.22
CA ALA A 23 7.68 18.95 -0.08
C ALA A 23 8.80 18.00 0.36
N ASN A 24 9.88 17.95 -0.42
CA ASN A 24 11.07 17.15 -0.16
C ASN A 24 10.86 15.63 -0.17
N THR A 25 9.78 15.17 -0.78
CA THR A 25 9.52 13.73 -0.94
C THR A 25 10.41 13.16 -2.04
N ARG A 26 11.06 12.05 -1.72
CA ARG A 26 11.86 11.26 -2.68
C ARG A 26 11.18 9.92 -2.89
N LEU A 27 11.23 9.43 -4.13
CA LEU A 27 10.66 8.13 -4.50
C LEU A 27 11.78 7.13 -4.77
N ASP A 28 11.58 5.92 -4.29
CA ASP A 28 12.46 4.79 -4.51
C ASP A 28 11.61 3.52 -4.57
N HIS A 29 12.25 2.39 -4.73
CA HIS A 29 11.59 1.09 -4.65
C HIS A 29 12.35 0.18 -3.69
N TYR A 30 11.84 -1.02 -3.45
CA TYR A 30 12.49 -1.98 -2.57
C TYR A 30 13.93 -2.24 -2.98
N ARG A 31 14.81 -2.19 -2.00
CA ARG A 31 16.19 -2.71 -2.03
C ARG A 31 16.44 -3.37 -0.69
N ASP A 32 17.30 -4.40 -0.68
CA ASP A 32 17.55 -5.16 0.55
C ASP A 32 18.01 -4.29 1.72
N GLU A 33 18.82 -3.27 1.44
CA GLU A 33 19.29 -2.35 2.49
C GLU A 33 18.15 -1.51 3.09
N LEU A 34 17.01 -1.35 2.40
CA LEU A 34 15.86 -0.63 2.91
C LEU A 34 14.89 -1.53 3.68
N ALA A 35 15.07 -2.86 3.64
CA ALA A 35 14.13 -3.79 4.25
C ALA A 35 13.87 -3.52 5.74
N PRO A 36 14.87 -3.24 6.59
CA PRO A 36 14.60 -2.93 8.00
C PRO A 36 13.71 -1.70 8.19
N ALA A 37 13.95 -0.63 7.44
CA ALA A 37 13.17 0.60 7.55
C ALA A 37 11.76 0.44 6.98
N ILE A 38 11.61 -0.30 5.88
CA ILE A 38 10.30 -0.64 5.30
C ILE A 38 9.49 -1.45 6.32
N HIS A 39 10.07 -2.49 6.87
CA HIS A 39 9.44 -3.35 7.86
C HIS A 39 8.98 -2.56 9.08
N ALA A 40 9.81 -1.60 9.55
CA ALA A 40 9.45 -0.77 10.69
C ALA A 40 8.19 0.06 10.42
N VAL A 41 8.04 0.64 9.23
CA VAL A 41 6.84 1.41 8.86
C VAL A 41 5.61 0.50 8.78
N LEU A 42 5.74 -0.67 8.16
CA LEU A 42 4.65 -1.65 8.09
C LEU A 42 4.18 -2.05 9.49
N ARG A 43 5.14 -2.33 10.37
CA ARG A 43 4.86 -2.75 11.73
C ARG A 43 4.12 -1.68 12.52
N MET A 44 4.59 -0.43 12.46
CA MET A 44 3.94 0.71 13.15
C MET A 44 2.48 0.87 12.72
N THR A 45 2.21 0.79 11.42
CA THR A 45 0.85 1.02 10.90
C THR A 45 -0.08 -0.15 11.19
N GLN A 46 0.39 -1.38 11.10
CA GLN A 46 -0.43 -2.55 11.40
C GLN A 46 -0.73 -2.67 12.89
N GLU A 47 0.21 -2.33 13.75
CA GLU A 47 -0.03 -2.30 15.20
C GLU A 47 -1.11 -1.29 15.58
N GLN A 48 -1.18 -0.15 14.91
CA GLN A 48 -2.26 0.83 15.11
C GLN A 48 -3.63 0.25 14.76
N GLY A 49 -3.70 -0.62 13.75
CA GLY A 49 -4.92 -1.29 13.32
C GLY A 49 -5.22 -2.60 14.05
N GLY A 50 -4.40 -2.99 15.04
CA GLY A 50 -4.57 -4.25 15.77
C GLY A 50 -4.04 -5.48 15.04
N GLY A 51 -3.33 -5.31 13.94
CA GLY A 51 -2.75 -6.40 13.18
C GLY A 51 -1.37 -6.81 13.67
N ARG A 52 -0.83 -7.86 13.06
CA ARG A 52 0.50 -8.37 13.32
C ARG A 52 1.33 -8.41 12.05
N VAL A 53 2.59 -8.00 12.16
CA VAL A 53 3.59 -8.17 11.11
C VAL A 53 4.60 -9.21 11.61
N PRO A 54 4.98 -10.19 10.78
CA PRO A 54 6.05 -11.13 11.15
C PRO A 54 7.35 -10.40 11.47
N SER A 55 8.30 -11.11 12.08
CA SER A 55 9.65 -10.56 12.29
C SER A 55 10.25 -10.10 10.95
N LEU A 56 11.26 -9.23 11.02
CA LEU A 56 11.94 -8.75 9.81
C LEU A 56 12.42 -9.89 8.94
N ALA A 57 13.08 -10.89 9.53
CA ALA A 57 13.61 -12.03 8.77
C ALA A 57 12.52 -12.82 8.07
N GLU A 58 11.41 -13.10 8.77
CA GLU A 58 10.29 -13.86 8.21
C GLU A 58 9.53 -13.06 7.16
N TRP A 59 9.25 -11.78 7.43
CA TRP A 59 8.59 -10.90 6.47
C TRP A 59 9.40 -10.79 5.17
N ARG A 60 10.71 -10.55 5.31
CA ARG A 60 11.60 -10.41 4.16
C ARG A 60 11.63 -11.70 3.34
N ARG A 61 11.77 -12.85 4.01
CA ARG A 61 11.79 -14.15 3.33
C ARG A 61 10.49 -14.39 2.56
N GLN A 62 9.34 -14.16 3.20
CA GLN A 62 8.03 -14.35 2.55
C GLN A 62 7.87 -13.41 1.34
N PHE A 63 8.32 -12.17 1.47
CA PHE A 63 8.16 -11.18 0.43
C PHE A 63 9.02 -11.50 -0.80
N ILE A 64 10.33 -11.67 -0.62
CA ILE A 64 11.25 -11.82 -1.76
C ILE A 64 11.17 -13.18 -2.44
N THR A 65 10.60 -14.19 -1.78
CA THR A 65 10.43 -15.54 -2.37
C THR A 65 9.04 -15.74 -2.98
N ASP A 66 8.13 -14.79 -2.83
CA ASP A 66 6.81 -14.89 -3.44
C ASP A 66 6.91 -14.83 -4.97
N ALA A 67 6.12 -15.66 -5.65
CA ALA A 67 6.12 -15.70 -7.11
C ALA A 67 5.73 -14.38 -7.75
N GLU A 68 4.99 -13.54 -7.04
CA GLU A 68 4.54 -12.24 -7.51
C GLU A 68 5.45 -11.08 -7.05
N PHE A 69 6.60 -11.39 -6.47
CA PHE A 69 7.55 -10.37 -6.04
C PHE A 69 8.21 -9.68 -7.24
N ASP A 70 8.14 -8.36 -7.24
CA ASP A 70 8.91 -7.49 -8.13
C ASP A 70 9.37 -6.30 -7.29
N PRO A 71 10.69 -6.12 -7.07
CA PRO A 71 11.17 -5.05 -6.22
C PRO A 71 10.73 -3.65 -6.69
N THR A 72 10.53 -3.45 -7.99
CA THR A 72 10.06 -2.17 -8.54
C THR A 72 8.60 -1.88 -8.24
N LEU A 73 7.85 -2.86 -7.73
CA LEU A 73 6.46 -2.71 -7.30
C LEU A 73 6.31 -2.55 -5.78
N CYS A 74 7.39 -2.47 -5.04
CA CYS A 74 7.37 -2.03 -3.66
C CYS A 74 7.86 -0.58 -3.64
N LEU A 75 6.91 0.35 -3.66
CA LEU A 75 7.19 1.77 -3.83
C LEU A 75 7.44 2.41 -2.47
N VAL A 76 8.47 3.23 -2.39
CA VAL A 76 8.95 3.80 -1.14
C VAL A 76 9.02 5.32 -1.29
N ALA A 77 8.39 6.02 -0.35
CA ALA A 77 8.49 7.46 -0.24
C ALA A 77 9.30 7.83 1.00
N SER A 78 10.25 8.73 0.84
CA SER A 78 11.15 9.12 1.94
C SER A 78 11.44 10.63 1.88
N ASN A 79 12.05 11.12 2.97
CA ASN A 79 12.67 12.45 3.01
C ASN A 79 14.03 12.32 3.71
N ALA A 80 14.63 13.45 4.09
CA ALA A 80 15.95 13.45 4.75
C ALA A 80 15.96 12.67 6.08
N ASP A 81 14.80 12.53 6.74
CA ASP A 81 14.69 11.84 8.03
C ASP A 81 14.43 10.33 7.89
N GLY A 82 14.14 9.83 6.71
CA GLY A 82 13.94 8.41 6.45
C GLY A 82 12.70 8.08 5.66
N ILE A 83 12.30 6.80 5.70
CA ILE A 83 11.13 6.30 4.99
C ILE A 83 9.86 6.75 5.68
N LEU A 84 8.94 7.34 4.90
CA LEU A 84 7.67 7.87 5.37
C LEU A 84 6.47 7.06 4.87
N GLY A 85 6.60 6.38 3.76
CA GLY A 85 5.48 5.62 3.19
C GLY A 85 5.96 4.46 2.33
N VAL A 86 5.14 3.41 2.30
CA VAL A 86 5.41 2.19 1.54
C VAL A 86 4.13 1.72 0.88
N ALA A 87 4.19 1.42 -0.42
CA ALA A 87 3.16 0.68 -1.13
C ALA A 87 3.75 -0.65 -1.58
N GLN A 88 3.43 -1.71 -0.86
CA GLN A 88 3.88 -3.07 -1.16
C GLN A 88 2.88 -3.73 -2.10
N CYS A 89 3.28 -4.02 -3.33
CA CYS A 89 2.38 -4.51 -4.37
C CYS A 89 2.87 -5.81 -4.98
N TRP A 90 1.94 -6.53 -5.59
CA TRP A 90 2.18 -7.79 -6.30
C TRP A 90 2.01 -7.61 -7.82
N THR A 91 2.68 -8.45 -8.58
CA THR A 91 2.62 -8.43 -10.06
C THR A 91 1.22 -8.69 -10.62
N SER A 92 0.31 -9.27 -9.84
CA SER A 92 -1.09 -9.43 -10.23
C SER A 92 -1.91 -8.13 -10.19
N ALA A 93 -1.25 -6.96 -10.06
CA ALA A 93 -1.89 -5.66 -9.88
C ALA A 93 -2.72 -5.61 -8.59
N PHE A 94 -2.07 -5.97 -7.51
CA PHE A 94 -2.68 -6.00 -6.17
C PHE A 94 -1.80 -5.23 -5.19
N ILE A 95 -2.41 -4.27 -4.48
CA ILE A 95 -1.74 -3.53 -3.40
C ILE A 95 -1.97 -4.30 -2.11
N LYS A 96 -0.91 -4.95 -1.62
CA LYS A 96 -0.97 -5.72 -0.38
C LYS A 96 -1.01 -4.82 0.84
N ASN A 97 -0.18 -3.78 0.87
CA ASN A 97 -0.09 -2.82 1.97
C ASN A 97 0.15 -1.42 1.44
N LEU A 98 -0.56 -0.45 1.99
CA LEU A 98 -0.26 0.96 1.84
C LEU A 98 -0.12 1.53 3.24
N SER A 99 1.10 1.90 3.62
CA SER A 99 1.45 2.24 4.99
C SER A 99 2.17 3.57 5.04
N ILE A 100 1.67 4.49 5.89
CA ILE A 100 2.26 5.81 6.08
C ILE A 100 2.74 5.92 7.52
N HIS A 101 4.01 6.27 7.69
CA HIS A 101 4.61 6.49 9.00
C HIS A 101 3.73 7.45 9.82
N PRO A 102 3.50 7.18 11.12
CA PRO A 102 2.64 8.04 11.94
C PRO A 102 3.00 9.53 11.88
N CYS A 103 4.28 9.88 11.82
CA CYS A 103 4.72 11.28 11.75
C CYS A 103 4.35 11.98 10.45
N ALA A 104 4.02 11.24 9.39
CA ALA A 104 3.71 11.78 8.07
C ALA A 104 2.21 11.66 7.72
N GLN A 105 1.40 11.13 8.61
CA GLN A 105 -0.04 11.01 8.38
C GLN A 105 -0.71 12.39 8.35
N GLY A 106 -1.80 12.50 7.58
CA GLY A 106 -2.57 13.73 7.49
C GLY A 106 -1.96 14.82 6.61
N GLN A 107 -0.93 14.52 5.83
CA GLN A 107 -0.21 15.48 4.98
C GLN A 107 -0.41 15.23 3.48
N GLY A 108 -1.29 14.29 3.11
CA GLY A 108 -1.55 13.95 1.72
C GLY A 108 -0.59 12.93 1.11
N LEU A 109 0.36 12.40 1.89
CA LEU A 109 1.33 11.42 1.39
C LEU A 109 0.67 10.10 0.98
N GLY A 110 -0.29 9.62 1.76
CA GLY A 110 -1.01 8.37 1.44
C GLY A 110 -1.73 8.46 0.11
N ARG A 111 -2.42 9.57 -0.13
CA ARG A 111 -3.10 9.80 -1.41
C ARG A 111 -2.10 9.91 -2.57
N ALA A 112 -1.01 10.64 -2.39
CA ALA A 112 0.01 10.78 -3.42
C ALA A 112 0.64 9.44 -3.79
N LEU A 113 0.97 8.64 -2.79
CA LEU A 113 1.56 7.32 -3.00
C LEU A 113 0.58 6.36 -3.67
N LEU A 114 -0.69 6.41 -3.29
CA LEU A 114 -1.74 5.61 -3.92
C LEU A 114 -1.92 5.98 -5.40
N LEU A 115 -2.02 7.27 -5.71
CA LEU A 115 -2.14 7.74 -7.10
C LEU A 115 -0.90 7.37 -7.92
N HIS A 116 0.28 7.50 -7.34
CA HIS A 116 1.52 7.08 -8.00
C HIS A 116 1.48 5.58 -8.32
N THR A 117 1.01 4.76 -7.38
CA THR A 117 0.85 3.32 -7.57
C THR A 117 -0.08 3.02 -8.75
N PHE A 118 -1.20 3.75 -8.87
CA PHE A 118 -2.10 3.60 -10.01
C PHE A 118 -1.38 3.92 -11.33
N HIS A 119 -0.59 4.99 -11.38
CA HIS A 119 0.18 5.32 -12.57
C HIS A 119 1.20 4.24 -12.93
N VAL A 120 1.86 3.66 -11.95
CA VAL A 120 2.83 2.56 -12.17
C VAL A 120 2.14 1.37 -12.84
N PHE A 121 1.01 0.93 -12.33
CA PHE A 121 0.28 -0.19 -12.92
C PHE A 121 -0.31 0.15 -14.29
N LYS A 122 -0.79 1.35 -14.48
CA LYS A 122 -1.27 1.80 -15.79
C LYS A 122 -0.15 1.75 -16.84
N GLN A 123 1.04 2.20 -16.50
CA GLN A 123 2.21 2.15 -17.39
C GLN A 123 2.62 0.72 -17.72
N ARG A 124 2.33 -0.23 -16.82
CA ARG A 124 2.59 -1.65 -17.06
C ARG A 124 1.52 -2.31 -17.94
N GLY A 125 0.51 -1.55 -18.34
CA GLY A 125 -0.57 -2.06 -19.19
C GLY A 125 -1.69 -2.77 -18.44
N GLU A 126 -1.74 -2.64 -17.11
CA GLU A 126 -2.79 -3.27 -16.32
C GLU A 126 -4.12 -2.49 -16.48
N PRO A 127 -5.26 -3.19 -16.67
CA PRO A 127 -6.55 -2.53 -16.84
C PRO A 127 -7.13 -2.03 -15.52
N TYR A 128 -6.72 -2.60 -14.39
CA TYR A 128 -7.16 -2.20 -13.05
C TYR A 128 -6.16 -2.64 -11.99
N VAL A 129 -6.30 -2.08 -10.80
CA VAL A 129 -5.54 -2.49 -9.61
C VAL A 129 -6.49 -2.65 -8.43
N ASP A 130 -6.26 -3.67 -7.62
CA ASP A 130 -7.11 -4.06 -6.51
C ASP A 130 -6.39 -3.92 -5.17
N LEU A 131 -7.17 -3.75 -4.11
CA LEU A 131 -6.72 -3.93 -2.74
C LEU A 131 -7.86 -4.43 -1.87
N LYS A 132 -7.49 -4.94 -0.70
CA LYS A 132 -8.46 -5.33 0.33
C LYS A 132 -8.35 -4.37 1.52
N VAL A 133 -9.49 -4.04 2.11
CA VAL A 133 -9.54 -3.18 3.28
C VAL A 133 -10.58 -3.73 4.26
N LEU A 134 -10.24 -3.73 5.56
CA LEU A 134 -11.23 -4.08 6.59
C LEU A 134 -12.36 -3.06 6.58
N GLU A 135 -13.60 -3.55 6.67
CA GLU A 135 -14.77 -2.66 6.69
C GLU A 135 -14.74 -1.68 7.85
N SER A 136 -14.14 -2.09 8.98
CA SER A 136 -14.00 -1.24 10.15
C SER A 136 -12.97 -0.11 9.98
N ASN A 137 -12.08 -0.22 8.99
CA ASN A 137 -11.07 0.80 8.74
C ASN A 137 -11.63 1.92 7.87
N GLN A 138 -12.46 2.76 8.48
CA GLN A 138 -13.16 3.83 7.76
C GLN A 138 -12.21 4.86 7.17
N ARG A 139 -11.13 5.17 7.86
CA ARG A 139 -10.14 6.14 7.39
C ARG A 139 -9.48 5.69 6.09
N ALA A 140 -9.06 4.44 6.02
CA ALA A 140 -8.46 3.89 4.81
C ALA A 140 -9.50 3.81 3.67
N ARG A 141 -10.72 3.39 3.99
CA ARG A 141 -11.79 3.32 2.99
C ARG A 141 -12.08 4.69 2.37
N GLN A 142 -12.14 5.74 3.20
CA GLN A 142 -12.35 7.11 2.70
C GLN A 142 -11.23 7.54 1.75
N LEU A 143 -9.99 7.21 2.10
CA LEU A 143 -8.86 7.50 1.22
C LEU A 143 -9.00 6.80 -0.12
N TYR A 144 -9.26 5.50 -0.11
CA TYR A 144 -9.35 4.69 -1.33
C TYR A 144 -10.51 5.13 -2.21
N GLU A 145 -11.69 5.35 -1.62
CA GLU A 145 -12.87 5.82 -2.33
C GLU A 145 -12.63 7.22 -2.93
N SER A 146 -11.99 8.12 -2.19
CA SER A 146 -11.66 9.46 -2.67
C SER A 146 -10.68 9.44 -3.85
N ALA A 147 -9.87 8.40 -3.95
CA ALA A 147 -8.93 8.20 -5.06
C ALA A 147 -9.57 7.47 -6.24
N GLY A 148 -10.87 7.18 -6.18
CA GLY A 148 -11.61 6.59 -7.28
C GLY A 148 -11.69 5.08 -7.27
N MET A 149 -11.35 4.42 -6.15
CA MET A 149 -11.55 2.97 -6.03
C MET A 149 -13.02 2.67 -5.76
N LEU A 150 -13.53 1.61 -6.40
CA LEU A 150 -14.92 1.19 -6.31
C LEU A 150 -15.02 -0.20 -5.69
N PHE A 151 -16.11 -0.43 -4.98
CA PHE A 151 -16.42 -1.72 -4.35
C PHE A 151 -16.62 -2.81 -5.42
N VAL A 152 -15.99 -3.97 -5.18
CA VAL A 152 -16.15 -5.15 -6.03
C VAL A 152 -16.88 -6.26 -5.29
N LEU A 153 -16.39 -6.64 -4.11
CA LEU A 153 -17.00 -7.70 -3.30
C LEU A 153 -16.67 -7.50 -1.83
N ARG A 154 -17.45 -8.17 -1.01
CA ARG A 154 -17.29 -8.24 0.43
C ARG A 154 -17.10 -9.71 0.82
N ASP A 155 -16.16 -9.99 1.70
CA ASP A 155 -15.97 -11.35 2.20
C ASP A 155 -15.58 -11.33 3.67
N GLN A 156 -15.79 -12.44 4.32
CA GLN A 156 -15.46 -12.59 5.73
C GLN A 156 -13.97 -12.85 5.90
N VAL A 157 -13.36 -12.20 6.90
CA VAL A 157 -11.98 -12.48 7.27
C VAL A 157 -11.92 -13.89 7.85
N PRO A 158 -11.03 -14.76 7.36
CA PRO A 158 -10.91 -16.11 7.91
C PRO A 158 -10.61 -16.09 9.41
N GLU A 159 -11.29 -16.94 10.15
CA GLU A 159 -10.97 -17.18 11.55
C GLU A 159 -9.76 -18.13 11.65
N ASN A 160 -8.82 -17.80 12.53
CA ASN A 160 -7.65 -18.65 12.78
C ASN A 160 -7.90 -19.53 14.01
#